data_55c96cf2fdb70147fa1b66a30a9aead0
#
_entry.id   55c96cf2fdb70147fa1b66a30a9aead0
#
_cell.length_a   1.000
_cell.length_b   1.000
_cell.length_c   1.000
_cell.angle_alpha   90.00
_cell.angle_beta   90.00
_cell.angle_gamma   90.00
#
_symmetry.space_group_name_H-M   'P 1'
#
loop_
_entity.id
_entity.type
_entity.pdbx_description
1 polymer ?
#
loop_
_entity_poly.entity_id
_entity_poly.type
_entity_poly.pdbx_seq_one_letter_code
_entity_poly.pdbx_strand_id
1 'polypeptide(L)'
;MENSVPIEKILDIYTRILRIRRFEEKVGQLFAQGQLPGFVHLYIGEEAVGVGVCAALRDDDYIISTHRGHGHVIAKGGDINRMMAELFGKATGYCKGKGGSMHIADFQIGMLGACGTVGGGIPVAVGAGLSAQYRGTDQVSVTFFGDGASNEGSFHESLNLASAMKLPVIFVCENNQYGEFTPAEKAMNIKNIADRAIAYGIPGSIVDGTDPSAMYQVAAEAVARARQGGGPTLIEAKTHRKGGHAEGEKAFLGGQEYRSAEEQEMAQQKDPLLRLHNHIVERNLITTEVLEQLDQEITQAVVKAVEFARSSPDPAVESIYEDMWA
;
A
#
# COMPACT_ATOMS: atom_id res chain seq x y z
N MET A 1 -9.47 -4.32 20.57
CA MET A 1 -8.00 -4.31 20.50
C MET A 1 -7.45 -4.69 21.87
N GLU A 2 -7.26 -5.97 22.12
CA GLU A 2 -6.70 -6.44 23.40
C GLU A 2 -5.17 -6.49 23.32
N ASN A 3 -4.54 -6.12 24.38
CA ASN A 3 -3.16 -6.13 24.91
C ASN A 3 -2.02 -6.97 24.22
N SER A 4 -2.03 -7.16 22.90
CA SER A 4 -1.05 -8.03 22.27
C SER A 4 0.04 -7.31 21.43
N VAL A 5 -0.13 -6.00 21.15
CA VAL A 5 0.87 -5.24 20.38
C VAL A 5 1.67 -4.34 21.32
N PRO A 6 3.01 -4.44 21.34
CA PRO A 6 3.87 -3.57 22.18
C PRO A 6 3.69 -2.09 21.86
N ILE A 7 3.84 -1.21 22.87
CA ILE A 7 3.65 0.25 22.71
C ILE A 7 4.60 0.82 21.67
N GLU A 8 5.85 0.36 21.64
CA GLU A 8 6.84 0.78 20.65
C GLU A 8 6.39 0.47 19.22
N LYS A 9 5.72 -0.66 19.04
CA LYS A 9 5.17 -1.06 17.74
C LYS A 9 3.94 -0.22 17.38
N ILE A 10 3.10 0.13 18.36
CA ILE A 10 1.95 1.05 18.17
C ILE A 10 2.45 2.42 17.72
N LEU A 11 3.51 2.94 18.34
CA LEU A 11 4.12 4.22 17.96
C LEU A 11 4.74 4.16 16.56
N ASP A 12 5.44 3.08 16.21
CA ASP A 12 5.98 2.86 14.87
C ASP A 12 4.87 2.85 13.81
N ILE A 13 3.81 2.09 14.05
CA ILE A 13 2.63 2.02 13.16
C ILE A 13 1.98 3.41 13.02
N TYR A 14 1.74 4.11 14.13
CA TYR A 14 1.16 5.46 14.11
C TYR A 14 2.02 6.44 13.31
N THR A 15 3.33 6.42 13.53
CA THR A 15 4.30 7.27 12.83
C THR A 15 4.26 7.05 11.32
N ARG A 16 4.22 5.78 10.87
CA ARG A 16 4.16 5.45 9.43
C ARG A 16 2.82 5.86 8.81
N ILE A 17 1.69 5.61 9.49
CA ILE A 17 0.36 6.05 9.02
C ILE A 17 0.31 7.58 8.89
N LEU A 18 0.77 8.30 9.91
CA LEU A 18 0.80 9.76 9.91
C LEU A 18 1.69 10.30 8.78
N ARG A 19 2.86 9.68 8.55
CA ARG A 19 3.77 10.06 7.45
C ARG A 19 3.14 9.86 6.08
N ILE A 20 2.45 8.74 5.86
CA ILE A 20 1.69 8.49 4.63
C ILE A 20 0.63 9.57 4.47
N ARG A 21 -0.19 9.82 5.50
CA ARG A 21 -1.26 10.80 5.47
C ARG A 21 -0.75 12.20 5.09
N ARG A 22 0.28 12.71 5.76
CA ARG A 22 0.84 14.04 5.49
C ARG A 22 1.48 14.13 4.10
N PHE A 23 2.15 13.06 3.67
CA PHE A 23 2.71 12.99 2.32
C PHE A 23 1.61 13.04 1.26
N GLU A 24 0.58 12.21 1.38
CA GLU A 24 -0.51 12.12 0.40
C GLU A 24 -1.38 13.38 0.38
N GLU A 25 -1.66 13.99 1.52
CA GLU A 25 -2.34 15.29 1.59
C GLU A 25 -1.55 16.37 0.83
N LYS A 26 -0.22 16.38 0.96
CA LYS A 26 0.65 17.31 0.23
C LYS A 26 0.65 17.00 -1.27
N VAL A 27 0.73 15.73 -1.65
CA VAL A 27 0.67 15.30 -3.05
C VAL A 27 -0.65 15.73 -3.70
N GLY A 28 -1.79 15.52 -3.05
CA GLY A 28 -3.09 15.99 -3.54
C GLY A 28 -3.15 17.51 -3.74
N GLN A 29 -2.59 18.29 -2.79
CA GLN A 29 -2.49 19.76 -2.93
C GLN A 29 -1.64 20.17 -4.13
N LEU A 30 -0.48 19.53 -4.33
CA LEU A 30 0.43 19.84 -5.44
C LEU A 30 -0.17 19.45 -6.78
N PHE A 31 -0.88 18.32 -6.84
CA PHE A 31 -1.60 17.90 -8.04
C PHE A 31 -2.71 18.89 -8.41
N ALA A 32 -3.53 19.31 -7.45
CA ALA A 32 -4.59 20.30 -7.66
C ALA A 32 -4.05 21.66 -8.14
N GLN A 33 -2.77 21.97 -7.82
CA GLN A 33 -2.07 23.15 -8.31
C GLN A 33 -1.41 22.95 -9.69
N GLY A 34 -1.56 21.79 -10.32
CA GLY A 34 -0.97 21.46 -11.62
C GLY A 34 0.56 21.29 -11.58
N GLN A 35 1.15 21.02 -10.39
CA GLN A 35 2.60 20.89 -10.24
C GLN A 35 3.12 19.47 -10.45
N LEU A 36 2.24 18.47 -10.41
CA LEU A 36 2.60 17.07 -10.59
C LEU A 36 2.04 16.54 -11.91
N PRO A 37 2.87 15.95 -12.78
CA PRO A 37 2.43 15.34 -14.02
C PRO A 37 1.82 13.96 -13.81
N GLY A 38 1.10 13.48 -14.81
CA GLY A 38 0.58 12.11 -14.88
C GLY A 38 -0.68 11.88 -14.06
N PHE A 39 -0.92 10.62 -13.70
CA PHE A 39 -2.07 10.19 -12.91
C PHE A 39 -1.63 9.90 -11.47
N VAL A 40 -2.28 10.51 -10.51
CA VAL A 40 -1.98 10.37 -9.09
C VAL A 40 -3.14 9.67 -8.39
N HIS A 41 -2.81 8.62 -7.63
CA HIS A 41 -3.77 7.82 -6.87
C HIS A 41 -3.35 7.83 -5.40
N LEU A 42 -4.06 8.59 -4.58
CA LEU A 42 -3.74 8.73 -3.15
C LEU A 42 -4.12 7.47 -2.36
N TYR A 43 -3.32 7.14 -1.36
CA TYR A 43 -3.52 5.99 -0.47
C TYR A 43 -4.33 6.33 0.79
N ILE A 44 -4.94 7.53 0.85
CA ILE A 44 -5.68 8.02 2.02
C ILE A 44 -6.92 7.16 2.29
N GLY A 45 -6.98 6.60 3.51
CA GLY A 45 -8.02 5.71 4.00
C GLY A 45 -7.61 4.23 4.04
N GLU A 46 -6.53 3.86 3.34
CA GLU A 46 -6.03 2.48 3.24
C GLU A 46 -4.71 2.28 4.00
N GLU A 47 -4.19 3.32 4.69
CA GLU A 47 -2.87 3.34 5.32
C GLU A 47 -2.67 2.21 6.33
N ALA A 48 -3.73 1.82 7.05
CA ALA A 48 -3.66 0.75 8.04
C ALA A 48 -3.30 -0.60 7.42
N VAL A 49 -3.71 -0.86 6.17
CA VAL A 49 -3.41 -2.12 5.48
C VAL A 49 -1.92 -2.20 5.19
N GLY A 50 -1.37 -1.25 4.44
CA GLY A 50 0.04 -1.23 4.05
C GLY A 50 0.96 -1.20 5.27
N VAL A 51 0.66 -0.34 6.26
CA VAL A 51 1.49 -0.20 7.46
C VAL A 51 1.39 -1.43 8.35
N GLY A 52 0.19 -1.96 8.60
CA GLY A 52 0.01 -3.16 9.44
C GLY A 52 0.76 -4.37 8.87
N VAL A 53 0.70 -4.56 7.55
CA VAL A 53 1.44 -5.63 6.87
C VAL A 53 2.95 -5.40 6.93
N CYS A 54 3.43 -4.21 6.54
CA CYS A 54 4.87 -3.92 6.52
C CYS A 54 5.50 -3.93 7.91
N ALA A 55 4.74 -3.61 8.97
CA ALA A 55 5.21 -3.68 10.36
C ALA A 55 5.49 -5.13 10.83
N ALA A 56 4.95 -6.13 10.14
CA ALA A 56 5.22 -7.56 10.39
C ALA A 56 6.37 -8.12 9.55
N LEU A 57 6.88 -7.35 8.58
CA LEU A 57 7.95 -7.76 7.68
C LEU A 57 9.33 -7.35 8.19
N ARG A 58 10.35 -8.03 7.69
CA ARG A 58 11.76 -7.63 7.81
C ARG A 58 12.14 -6.73 6.63
N ASP A 59 13.27 -6.06 6.75
CA ASP A 59 13.76 -5.16 5.69
C ASP A 59 14.07 -5.91 4.39
N ASP A 60 14.53 -7.17 4.49
CA ASP A 60 14.88 -8.03 3.37
C ASP A 60 13.70 -8.80 2.75
N ASP A 61 12.49 -8.70 3.31
CA ASP A 61 11.29 -9.25 2.70
C ASP A 61 10.82 -8.40 1.52
N TYR A 62 10.20 -9.03 0.54
CA TYR A 62 9.74 -8.38 -0.67
C TYR A 62 8.28 -7.94 -0.58
N ILE A 63 8.00 -6.76 -1.13
CA ILE A 63 6.64 -6.31 -1.41
C ILE A 63 6.50 -5.88 -2.86
N ILE A 64 5.32 -6.05 -3.42
CA ILE A 64 4.91 -5.42 -4.68
C ILE A 64 3.56 -4.74 -4.50
N SER A 65 3.44 -3.55 -5.04
CA SER A 65 2.32 -2.65 -4.83
C SER A 65 1.45 -2.51 -6.07
N THR A 66 0.36 -1.77 -5.88
CA THR A 66 -0.58 -1.32 -6.90
C THR A 66 -0.17 0.06 -7.44
N HIS A 67 -1.07 0.68 -8.22
CA HIS A 67 -0.97 2.08 -8.64
C HIS A 67 -1.00 3.10 -7.49
N ARG A 68 -1.32 2.68 -6.23
CA ARG A 68 -1.26 3.49 -4.98
C ARG A 68 0.04 3.26 -4.22
N GLY A 69 1.16 3.21 -4.95
CA GLY A 69 2.46 2.79 -4.43
C GLY A 69 3.05 3.65 -3.33
N HIS A 70 2.67 4.91 -3.21
CA HIS A 70 3.23 5.85 -2.21
C HIS A 70 3.11 5.31 -0.80
N GLY A 71 1.90 4.88 -0.41
CA GLY A 71 1.63 4.32 0.91
C GLY A 71 2.50 3.11 1.22
N HIS A 72 2.61 2.16 0.30
CA HIS A 72 3.39 0.94 0.49
C HIS A 72 4.90 1.21 0.57
N VAL A 73 5.42 2.13 -0.26
CA VAL A 73 6.84 2.54 -0.21
C VAL A 73 7.16 3.18 1.14
N ILE A 74 6.33 4.11 1.62
CA ILE A 74 6.52 4.74 2.95
C ILE A 74 6.37 3.71 4.06
N ALA A 75 5.37 2.84 3.99
CA ALA A 75 5.16 1.77 4.96
C ALA A 75 6.37 0.83 5.06
N LYS A 76 7.07 0.58 3.94
CA LYS A 76 8.28 -0.25 3.88
C LYS A 76 9.57 0.50 4.27
N GLY A 77 9.49 1.81 4.56
CA GLY A 77 10.62 2.63 5.00
C GLY A 77 11.29 3.46 3.90
N GLY A 78 10.61 3.65 2.77
CA GLY A 78 11.13 4.44 1.65
C GLY A 78 11.36 5.92 1.96
N ASP A 79 12.33 6.52 1.26
CA ASP A 79 12.69 7.93 1.38
C ASP A 79 11.67 8.82 0.66
N ILE A 80 10.97 9.66 1.44
CA ILE A 80 9.96 10.58 0.92
C ILE A 80 10.56 11.70 0.04
N ASN A 81 11.84 12.04 0.19
CA ASN A 81 12.49 13.03 -0.69
C ASN A 81 12.63 12.47 -2.11
N ARG A 82 13.17 11.25 -2.24
CA ARG A 82 13.28 10.55 -3.52
C ARG A 82 11.91 10.30 -4.15
N MET A 83 10.92 9.97 -3.31
CA MET A 83 9.56 9.72 -3.81
C MET A 83 8.94 11.03 -4.32
N MET A 84 9.04 12.13 -3.58
CA MET A 84 8.55 13.43 -4.05
C MET A 84 9.26 13.86 -5.34
N ALA A 85 10.58 13.65 -5.43
CA ALA A 85 11.34 13.92 -6.65
C ALA A 85 10.85 13.10 -7.85
N GLU A 86 10.48 11.82 -7.64
CA GLU A 86 9.89 10.99 -8.69
C GLU A 86 8.56 11.53 -9.18
N LEU A 87 7.68 11.99 -8.26
CA LEU A 87 6.40 12.58 -8.63
C LEU A 87 6.56 13.90 -9.40
N PHE A 88 7.62 14.66 -9.13
CA PHE A 88 7.98 15.86 -9.90
C PHE A 88 8.70 15.53 -11.23
N GLY A 89 8.95 14.26 -11.55
CA GLY A 89 9.68 13.83 -12.75
C GLY A 89 11.18 14.18 -12.71
N LYS A 90 11.80 14.23 -11.52
CA LYS A 90 13.20 14.65 -11.34
C LYS A 90 14.18 13.49 -11.36
N ALA A 91 15.40 13.75 -11.83
CA ALA A 91 16.47 12.76 -11.95
C ALA A 91 16.87 12.09 -10.62
N THR A 92 16.62 12.75 -9.48
CA THR A 92 16.91 12.23 -8.14
C THR A 92 15.80 11.34 -7.60
N GLY A 93 14.71 11.14 -8.34
CA GLY A 93 13.62 10.22 -8.00
C GLY A 93 14.06 8.77 -8.00
N TYR A 94 13.21 7.89 -7.48
CA TYR A 94 13.47 6.46 -7.39
C TYR A 94 13.74 5.79 -8.73
N CYS A 95 12.98 6.20 -9.76
CA CYS A 95 13.10 5.73 -11.14
C CYS A 95 13.66 6.81 -12.07
N LYS A 96 14.48 7.71 -11.53
CA LYS A 96 15.11 8.82 -12.28
C LYS A 96 14.09 9.74 -12.97
N GLY A 97 12.88 9.86 -12.39
CA GLY A 97 11.80 10.65 -12.96
C GLY A 97 11.03 9.99 -14.10
N LYS A 98 11.33 8.73 -14.44
CA LYS A 98 10.72 7.99 -15.57
C LYS A 98 9.45 7.23 -15.18
N GLY A 99 9.34 6.80 -13.91
CA GLY A 99 8.24 5.96 -13.43
C GLY A 99 6.99 6.74 -13.02
N GLY A 100 7.18 7.91 -12.45
CA GLY A 100 6.09 8.71 -11.87
C GLY A 100 5.38 8.01 -10.71
N SER A 101 4.17 8.44 -10.41
CA SER A 101 3.38 8.00 -9.25
C SER A 101 3.16 6.47 -9.17
N MET A 102 2.93 5.81 -10.30
CA MET A 102 2.45 4.42 -10.34
C MET A 102 3.55 3.36 -10.54
N HIS A 103 4.84 3.74 -10.63
CA HIS A 103 5.91 2.80 -10.97
C HIS A 103 7.15 2.94 -10.08
N ILE A 104 6.97 3.37 -8.83
CA ILE A 104 8.07 3.52 -7.86
C ILE A 104 8.60 2.15 -7.47
N ALA A 105 9.93 1.98 -7.52
CA ALA A 105 10.62 0.78 -7.10
C ALA A 105 11.86 1.14 -6.26
N ASP A 106 12.14 0.34 -5.23
CA ASP A 106 13.36 0.44 -4.41
C ASP A 106 13.75 -0.95 -3.90
N PHE A 107 14.62 -1.61 -4.64
CA PHE A 107 15.09 -2.96 -4.29
C PHE A 107 15.90 -3.00 -2.98
N GLN A 108 16.43 -1.88 -2.51
CA GLN A 108 17.21 -1.84 -1.26
C GLN A 108 16.34 -2.08 -0.03
N ILE A 109 15.08 -1.67 -0.10
CA ILE A 109 14.10 -1.93 0.96
C ILE A 109 13.15 -3.09 0.64
N GLY A 110 13.43 -3.87 -0.42
CA GLY A 110 12.58 -4.98 -0.84
C GLY A 110 11.30 -4.55 -1.57
N MET A 111 11.16 -3.28 -1.98
CA MET A 111 10.05 -2.81 -2.81
C MET A 111 10.32 -3.12 -4.28
N LEU A 112 9.72 -4.21 -4.79
CA LEU A 112 9.94 -4.68 -6.17
C LEU A 112 9.33 -3.77 -7.23
N GLY A 113 8.31 -3.00 -6.86
CA GLY A 113 7.72 -1.99 -7.70
C GLY A 113 6.24 -1.71 -7.37
N ALA A 114 5.80 -0.53 -7.76
CA ALA A 114 4.39 -0.22 -7.95
C ALA A 114 3.99 -0.60 -9.38
N CYS A 115 2.77 -1.08 -9.57
CA CYS A 115 2.30 -1.56 -10.86
C CYS A 115 0.98 -0.88 -11.25
N GLY A 116 1.00 -0.13 -12.36
CA GLY A 116 -0.21 0.47 -12.93
C GLY A 116 -1.12 -0.53 -13.63
N THR A 117 -0.59 -1.71 -14.03
CA THR A 117 -1.38 -2.77 -14.64
C THR A 117 -2.13 -3.54 -13.56
N VAL A 118 -3.46 -3.56 -13.65
CA VAL A 118 -4.32 -4.25 -12.67
C VAL A 118 -3.97 -5.75 -12.63
N GLY A 119 -3.71 -6.28 -11.43
CA GLY A 119 -3.33 -7.69 -11.23
C GLY A 119 -1.89 -8.04 -11.64
N GLY A 120 -1.17 -7.14 -12.35
CA GLY A 120 0.16 -7.44 -12.90
C GLY A 120 1.25 -7.67 -11.85
N GLY A 121 1.11 -7.09 -10.66
CA GLY A 121 2.04 -7.30 -9.54
C GLY A 121 1.93 -8.68 -8.90
N ILE A 122 0.78 -9.34 -8.99
CA ILE A 122 0.52 -10.61 -8.29
C ILE A 122 1.51 -11.71 -8.70
N PRO A 123 1.70 -12.01 -10.00
CA PRO A 123 2.67 -13.03 -10.43
C PRO A 123 4.13 -12.64 -10.13
N VAL A 124 4.46 -11.35 -10.05
CA VAL A 124 5.81 -10.89 -9.66
C VAL A 124 6.12 -11.31 -8.23
N ALA A 125 5.18 -11.16 -7.29
CA ALA A 125 5.36 -11.64 -5.91
C ALA A 125 5.52 -13.16 -5.85
N VAL A 126 4.81 -13.90 -6.69
CA VAL A 126 4.96 -15.37 -6.78
C VAL A 126 6.37 -15.72 -7.27
N GLY A 127 6.88 -15.00 -8.27
CA GLY A 127 8.26 -15.14 -8.74
C GLY A 127 9.30 -14.84 -7.65
N ALA A 128 9.09 -13.80 -6.86
CA ALA A 128 9.96 -13.47 -5.72
C ALA A 128 9.92 -14.55 -4.63
N GLY A 129 8.74 -15.07 -4.30
CA GLY A 129 8.58 -16.20 -3.38
C GLY A 129 9.25 -17.49 -3.89
N LEU A 130 9.14 -17.78 -5.19
CA LEU A 130 9.85 -18.87 -5.83
C LEU A 130 11.37 -18.68 -5.74
N SER A 131 11.85 -17.46 -6.01
CA SER A 131 13.28 -17.13 -5.89
C SER A 131 13.79 -17.36 -4.46
N ALA A 132 13.04 -16.91 -3.44
CA ALA A 132 13.40 -17.11 -2.04
C ALA A 132 13.50 -18.62 -1.71
N GLN A 133 12.49 -19.41 -2.09
CA GLN A 133 12.48 -20.85 -1.89
C GLN A 133 13.63 -21.55 -2.63
N TYR A 134 13.87 -21.21 -3.90
CA TYR A 134 14.96 -21.81 -4.69
C TYR A 134 16.34 -21.49 -4.12
N ARG A 135 16.53 -20.28 -3.60
CA ARG A 135 17.77 -19.84 -2.96
C ARG A 135 17.96 -20.37 -1.54
N GLY A 136 16.93 -21.00 -0.98
CA GLY A 136 16.96 -21.50 0.41
C GLY A 136 16.99 -20.38 1.46
N THR A 137 16.47 -19.18 1.13
CA THR A 137 16.31 -18.09 2.09
C THR A 137 14.94 -18.20 2.77
N ASP A 138 14.79 -17.56 3.93
CA ASP A 138 13.53 -17.50 4.67
C ASP A 138 12.73 -16.21 4.42
N GLN A 139 13.09 -15.48 3.35
CA GLN A 139 12.38 -14.29 2.91
C GLN A 139 10.93 -14.62 2.50
N VAL A 140 10.03 -13.70 2.76
CA VAL A 140 8.64 -13.78 2.28
C VAL A 140 8.40 -12.69 1.23
N SER A 141 7.42 -12.93 0.37
CA SER A 141 6.96 -11.96 -0.62
C SER A 141 5.51 -11.62 -0.36
N VAL A 142 5.17 -10.33 -0.42
CA VAL A 142 3.80 -9.83 -0.25
C VAL A 142 3.36 -9.12 -1.51
N THR A 143 2.17 -9.41 -1.99
CA THR A 143 1.52 -8.62 -3.03
C THR A 143 0.29 -7.93 -2.49
N PHE A 144 0.18 -6.62 -2.77
CA PHE A 144 -1.04 -5.86 -2.56
C PHE A 144 -1.84 -5.76 -3.86
N PHE A 145 -3.15 -5.85 -3.79
CA PHE A 145 -4.05 -5.72 -4.93
C PHE A 145 -5.46 -5.34 -4.47
N GLY A 146 -6.21 -4.66 -5.32
CA GLY A 146 -7.59 -4.27 -5.03
C GLY A 146 -8.61 -5.39 -5.33
N ASP A 147 -9.87 -5.15 -4.91
CA ASP A 147 -10.99 -6.06 -5.19
C ASP A 147 -11.20 -6.29 -6.69
N GLY A 148 -11.06 -5.27 -7.52
CA GLY A 148 -11.13 -5.41 -8.98
C GLY A 148 -10.10 -6.38 -9.54
N ALA A 149 -8.85 -6.30 -9.07
CA ALA A 149 -7.76 -7.16 -9.50
C ALA A 149 -7.98 -8.64 -9.15
N SER A 150 -8.79 -8.93 -8.14
CA SER A 150 -9.12 -10.32 -7.77
C SER A 150 -9.92 -11.07 -8.85
N ASN A 151 -10.43 -10.37 -9.86
CA ASN A 151 -11.13 -10.97 -11.00
C ASN A 151 -10.23 -11.22 -12.23
N GLU A 152 -8.98 -10.78 -12.18
CA GLU A 152 -8.00 -11.05 -13.24
C GLU A 152 -7.54 -12.51 -13.24
N GLY A 153 -7.24 -13.05 -14.42
CA GLY A 153 -6.70 -14.41 -14.57
C GLY A 153 -5.41 -14.61 -13.77
N SER A 154 -4.54 -13.59 -13.76
CA SER A 154 -3.27 -13.57 -13.02
C SER A 154 -3.44 -13.82 -11.51
N PHE A 155 -4.54 -13.37 -10.90
CA PHE A 155 -4.85 -13.67 -9.49
C PHE A 155 -5.03 -15.18 -9.30
N HIS A 156 -5.88 -15.81 -10.09
CA HIS A 156 -6.23 -17.23 -9.98
C HIS A 156 -5.02 -18.13 -10.26
N GLU A 157 -4.28 -17.84 -11.30
CA GLU A 157 -3.07 -18.58 -11.71
C GLU A 157 -1.99 -18.49 -10.63
N SER A 158 -1.78 -17.29 -10.07
CA SER A 158 -0.80 -17.02 -9.03
C SER A 158 -1.10 -17.73 -7.72
N LEU A 159 -2.36 -17.71 -7.25
CA LEU A 159 -2.74 -18.43 -6.04
C LEU A 159 -2.58 -19.94 -6.22
N ASN A 160 -2.97 -20.48 -7.37
CA ASN A 160 -2.82 -21.88 -7.69
C ASN A 160 -1.33 -22.30 -7.69
N LEU A 161 -0.48 -21.54 -8.39
CA LEU A 161 0.95 -21.85 -8.47
C LEU A 161 1.63 -21.75 -7.09
N ALA A 162 1.37 -20.67 -6.35
CA ALA A 162 1.94 -20.48 -5.02
C ALA A 162 1.49 -21.59 -4.05
N SER A 163 0.24 -22.00 -4.11
CA SER A 163 -0.29 -23.11 -3.29
C SER A 163 0.36 -24.44 -3.65
N ALA A 164 0.35 -24.80 -4.94
CA ALA A 164 0.89 -26.07 -5.41
C ALA A 164 2.38 -26.25 -5.03
N MET A 165 3.15 -25.17 -5.06
CA MET A 165 4.58 -25.15 -4.72
C MET A 165 4.85 -24.78 -3.25
N LYS A 166 3.84 -24.46 -2.46
CA LYS A 166 3.96 -23.98 -1.06
C LYS A 166 4.91 -22.79 -0.92
N LEU A 167 4.80 -21.81 -1.84
CA LEU A 167 5.68 -20.65 -1.87
C LEU A 167 5.41 -19.70 -0.68
N PRO A 168 6.43 -19.02 -0.15
CA PRO A 168 6.30 -18.06 0.94
C PRO A 168 5.70 -16.72 0.45
N VAL A 169 4.46 -16.76 -0.03
CA VAL A 169 3.76 -15.59 -0.58
C VAL A 169 2.54 -15.25 0.24
N ILE A 170 2.33 -13.97 0.51
CA ILE A 170 1.16 -13.44 1.20
C ILE A 170 0.41 -12.55 0.20
N PHE A 171 -0.84 -12.88 -0.05
CA PHE A 171 -1.76 -12.17 -0.94
C PHE A 171 -2.64 -11.26 -0.10
N VAL A 172 -2.49 -9.94 -0.22
CA VAL A 172 -3.23 -8.93 0.54
C VAL A 172 -4.18 -8.20 -0.40
N CYS A 173 -5.47 -8.47 -0.27
CA CYS A 173 -6.52 -7.78 -1.00
C CYS A 173 -6.96 -6.54 -0.22
N GLU A 174 -6.71 -5.36 -0.75
CA GLU A 174 -7.22 -4.08 -0.27
C GLU A 174 -8.64 -3.88 -0.83
N ASN A 175 -9.61 -4.54 -0.20
CA ASN A 175 -10.99 -4.46 -0.64
C ASN A 175 -11.63 -3.15 -0.19
N ASN A 176 -11.42 -2.10 -0.98
CA ASN A 176 -12.05 -0.79 -0.79
C ASN A 176 -13.44 -0.70 -1.45
N GLN A 177 -13.95 -1.83 -1.95
CA GLN A 177 -15.29 -2.07 -2.49
C GLN A 177 -15.55 -1.45 -3.86
N TYR A 178 -14.53 -0.89 -4.52
CA TYR A 178 -14.67 -0.31 -5.85
C TYR A 178 -13.46 -0.58 -6.73
N GLY A 179 -13.67 -1.30 -7.82
CA GLY A 179 -12.73 -1.33 -8.95
C GLY A 179 -12.95 -0.08 -9.79
N GLU A 180 -12.13 0.96 -9.62
CA GLU A 180 -12.33 2.30 -10.16
C GLU A 180 -13.71 2.86 -9.74
N PHE A 181 -14.71 2.85 -10.61
CA PHE A 181 -16.09 3.32 -10.35
C PHE A 181 -17.09 2.17 -10.22
N THR A 182 -16.64 0.93 -10.42
CA THR A 182 -17.51 -0.26 -10.38
C THR A 182 -17.57 -0.83 -8.97
N PRO A 183 -18.75 -0.87 -8.33
CA PRO A 183 -18.90 -1.52 -7.04
C PRO A 183 -18.52 -3.00 -7.10
N ALA A 184 -17.81 -3.50 -6.10
CA ALA A 184 -17.36 -4.89 -6.02
C ALA A 184 -18.53 -5.88 -6.12
N GLU A 185 -19.69 -5.56 -5.52
CA GLU A 185 -20.92 -6.36 -5.58
C GLU A 185 -21.50 -6.51 -6.99
N LYS A 186 -21.15 -5.62 -7.93
CA LYS A 186 -21.54 -5.72 -9.35
C LYS A 186 -20.55 -6.55 -10.16
N ALA A 187 -19.31 -6.67 -9.66
CA ALA A 187 -18.24 -7.41 -10.33
C ALA A 187 -18.10 -8.86 -9.84
N MET A 188 -18.63 -9.18 -8.65
CA MET A 188 -18.48 -10.50 -8.01
C MET A 188 -19.79 -10.95 -7.37
N ASN A 189 -20.10 -12.26 -7.53
CA ASN A 189 -21.27 -12.88 -6.88
C ASN A 189 -20.96 -13.42 -5.47
N ILE A 190 -19.71 -13.40 -5.05
CA ILE A 190 -19.29 -13.80 -3.69
C ILE A 190 -19.19 -12.57 -2.80
N LYS A 191 -19.52 -12.74 -1.51
CA LYS A 191 -19.47 -11.65 -0.54
C LYS A 191 -18.03 -11.29 -0.13
N ASN A 192 -17.17 -12.28 -0.03
CA ASN A 192 -15.80 -12.11 0.42
C ASN A 192 -14.84 -12.73 -0.57
N ILE A 193 -13.79 -12.00 -0.89
CA ILE A 193 -12.70 -12.46 -1.77
C ILE A 193 -11.90 -13.57 -1.08
N ALA A 194 -11.74 -13.48 0.26
CA ALA A 194 -11.06 -14.50 1.06
C ALA A 194 -11.69 -15.90 0.93
N ASP A 195 -12.98 -15.99 0.62
CA ASP A 195 -13.68 -17.28 0.41
C ASP A 195 -13.09 -18.06 -0.78
N ARG A 196 -12.45 -17.38 -1.73
CA ARG A 196 -11.74 -18.00 -2.86
C ARG A 196 -10.55 -18.85 -2.44
N ALA A 197 -9.96 -18.58 -1.26
CA ALA A 197 -8.81 -19.33 -0.74
C ALA A 197 -9.08 -20.84 -0.63
N ILE A 198 -10.31 -21.22 -0.37
CA ILE A 198 -10.73 -22.62 -0.24
C ILE A 198 -10.50 -23.41 -1.54
N ALA A 199 -10.67 -22.76 -2.69
CA ALA A 199 -10.46 -23.38 -4.01
C ALA A 199 -8.97 -23.74 -4.26
N TYR A 200 -8.06 -23.11 -3.54
CA TYR A 200 -6.61 -23.35 -3.66
C TYR A 200 -6.05 -24.13 -2.46
N GLY A 201 -6.88 -24.50 -1.48
CA GLY A 201 -6.44 -25.22 -0.28
C GLY A 201 -5.51 -24.41 0.62
N ILE A 202 -5.65 -23.09 0.66
CA ILE A 202 -4.86 -22.17 1.48
C ILE A 202 -5.74 -21.47 2.51
N PRO A 203 -5.16 -20.93 3.61
CA PRO A 203 -5.90 -20.10 4.53
C PRO A 203 -6.39 -18.80 3.88
N GLY A 204 -7.66 -18.44 4.18
CA GLY A 204 -8.25 -17.14 3.86
C GLY A 204 -8.65 -16.43 5.14
N SER A 205 -8.28 -15.16 5.28
CA SER A 205 -8.62 -14.34 6.46
C SER A 205 -9.32 -13.06 6.03
N ILE A 206 -10.35 -12.66 6.75
CA ILE A 206 -11.05 -11.37 6.58
C ILE A 206 -10.71 -10.51 7.79
N VAL A 207 -10.29 -9.28 7.54
CA VAL A 207 -9.89 -8.35 8.60
C VAL A 207 -10.46 -6.95 8.34
N ASP A 208 -10.71 -6.20 9.42
CA ASP A 208 -11.00 -4.77 9.32
C ASP A 208 -9.73 -4.02 8.91
N GLY A 209 -9.62 -3.70 7.62
CA GLY A 209 -8.48 -2.99 7.03
C GLY A 209 -8.33 -1.54 7.49
N THR A 210 -9.22 -1.05 8.35
CA THR A 210 -9.11 0.27 8.98
C THR A 210 -8.57 0.18 10.43
N ASP A 211 -8.30 -1.05 10.92
CA ASP A 211 -7.66 -1.31 12.22
C ASP A 211 -6.20 -1.79 11.99
N PRO A 212 -5.20 -0.91 12.19
CA PRO A 212 -3.81 -1.26 11.93
C PRO A 212 -3.25 -2.33 12.86
N SER A 213 -3.80 -2.46 14.08
CA SER A 213 -3.39 -3.51 15.02
C SER A 213 -3.90 -4.88 14.59
N ALA A 214 -5.14 -4.97 14.12
CA ALA A 214 -5.69 -6.19 13.55
C ALA A 214 -4.95 -6.60 12.26
N MET A 215 -4.63 -5.62 11.40
CA MET A 215 -3.82 -5.86 10.21
C MET A 215 -2.43 -6.40 10.55
N TYR A 216 -1.75 -5.82 11.55
CA TYR A 216 -0.45 -6.30 11.99
C TYR A 216 -0.51 -7.75 12.49
N GLN A 217 -1.51 -8.09 13.30
CA GLN A 217 -1.65 -9.44 13.87
C GLN A 217 -1.86 -10.49 12.77
N VAL A 218 -2.83 -10.27 11.88
CA VAL A 218 -3.11 -11.23 10.80
C VAL A 218 -1.93 -11.37 9.83
N ALA A 219 -1.23 -10.27 9.57
CA ALA A 219 -0.02 -10.30 8.74
C ALA A 219 1.12 -11.06 9.43
N ALA A 220 1.35 -10.84 10.73
CA ALA A 220 2.39 -11.55 11.50
C ALA A 220 2.16 -13.07 11.51
N GLU A 221 0.91 -13.52 11.66
CA GLU A 221 0.55 -14.95 11.57
C GLU A 221 0.82 -15.50 10.18
N ALA A 222 0.43 -14.79 9.11
CA ALA A 222 0.67 -15.19 7.74
C ALA A 222 2.16 -15.25 7.41
N VAL A 223 2.95 -14.26 7.85
CA VAL A 223 4.42 -14.21 7.71
C VAL A 223 5.07 -15.40 8.43
N ALA A 224 4.70 -15.65 9.69
CA ALA A 224 5.24 -16.76 10.46
C ALA A 224 4.96 -18.10 9.78
N ARG A 225 3.73 -18.31 9.28
CA ARG A 225 3.33 -19.50 8.54
C ARG A 225 4.17 -19.67 7.26
N ALA A 226 4.31 -18.60 6.47
CA ALA A 226 5.07 -18.65 5.22
C ALA A 226 6.54 -19.01 5.44
N ARG A 227 7.20 -18.38 6.46
CA ARG A 227 8.61 -18.69 6.84
C ARG A 227 8.81 -20.13 7.30
N GLN A 228 7.80 -20.73 7.91
CA GLN A 228 7.84 -22.13 8.36
C GLN A 228 7.52 -23.12 7.23
N GLY A 229 7.43 -22.67 5.98
CA GLY A 229 7.10 -23.52 4.84
C GLY A 229 5.62 -23.93 4.77
N GLY A 230 4.74 -23.24 5.51
CA GLY A 230 3.31 -23.48 5.52
C GLY A 230 2.59 -23.07 4.23
N GLY A 231 3.29 -22.44 3.29
CA GLY A 231 2.74 -21.97 2.03
C GLY A 231 2.01 -20.62 2.14
N PRO A 232 1.29 -20.21 1.06
CA PRO A 232 0.69 -18.89 0.97
C PRO A 232 -0.55 -18.71 1.85
N THR A 233 -0.92 -17.44 2.08
CA THR A 233 -2.15 -17.02 2.77
C THR A 233 -2.81 -15.91 1.97
N LEU A 234 -4.14 -15.92 1.87
CA LEU A 234 -4.95 -14.83 1.31
C LEU A 234 -5.57 -14.02 2.45
N ILE A 235 -5.25 -12.74 2.52
CA ILE A 235 -5.82 -11.79 3.50
C ILE A 235 -6.71 -10.82 2.73
N GLU A 236 -7.97 -10.69 3.13
CA GLU A 236 -8.89 -9.69 2.63
C GLU A 236 -9.08 -8.61 3.69
N ALA A 237 -8.51 -7.43 3.44
CA ALA A 237 -8.66 -6.26 4.27
C ALA A 237 -9.85 -5.42 3.77
N LYS A 238 -10.93 -5.39 4.55
CA LYS A 238 -12.09 -4.52 4.26
C LYS A 238 -11.73 -3.08 4.62
N THR A 239 -11.62 -2.22 3.64
CA THR A 239 -11.17 -0.84 3.80
C THR A 239 -11.99 0.14 2.97
N HIS A 240 -11.62 1.42 2.96
CA HIS A 240 -12.30 2.45 2.20
C HIS A 240 -11.31 3.50 1.70
N ARG A 241 -11.45 3.91 0.44
CA ARG A 241 -10.78 5.13 -0.05
C ARG A 241 -11.53 6.35 0.49
N LYS A 242 -10.83 7.30 1.11
CA LYS A 242 -11.45 8.58 1.54
C LYS A 242 -11.62 9.55 0.36
N GLY A 243 -10.71 9.49 -0.61
CA GLY A 243 -10.78 10.24 -1.86
C GLY A 243 -11.43 9.46 -2.99
N GLY A 244 -11.33 9.99 -4.19
CA GLY A 244 -11.71 9.32 -5.43
C GLY A 244 -10.81 8.13 -5.79
N HIS A 245 -11.00 7.57 -6.98
CA HIS A 245 -10.08 6.58 -7.54
C HIS A 245 -8.75 7.24 -7.88
N ALA A 246 -8.79 8.37 -8.58
CA ALA A 246 -7.63 9.16 -8.95
C ALA A 246 -7.90 10.65 -8.71
N GLU A 247 -6.83 11.42 -8.53
CA GLU A 247 -6.94 12.87 -8.48
C GLU A 247 -7.42 13.41 -9.83
N GLY A 248 -8.36 14.36 -9.77
CA GLY A 248 -8.96 14.93 -10.98
C GLY A 248 -10.11 14.10 -11.58
N GLU A 249 -10.49 12.96 -11.03
CA GLU A 249 -11.55 12.07 -11.56
C GLU A 249 -12.89 12.79 -11.75
N LYS A 250 -13.24 13.78 -10.91
CA LYS A 250 -14.47 14.53 -11.03
C LYS A 250 -14.64 15.22 -12.40
N ALA A 251 -13.53 15.58 -13.05
CA ALA A 251 -13.56 16.13 -14.40
C ALA A 251 -14.01 15.08 -15.43
N PHE A 252 -13.56 13.82 -15.29
CA PHE A 252 -13.97 12.71 -16.16
C PHE A 252 -15.44 12.32 -15.96
N LEU A 253 -15.90 12.39 -14.71
CA LEU A 253 -17.27 12.03 -14.34
C LEU A 253 -18.27 13.16 -14.57
N GLY A 254 -17.85 14.31 -15.11
CA GLY A 254 -18.71 15.46 -15.28
C GLY A 254 -19.29 16.00 -13.98
N GLY A 255 -18.59 15.81 -12.87
CA GLY A 255 -19.00 16.19 -11.52
C GLY A 255 -19.96 15.23 -10.83
N GLN A 256 -20.25 14.06 -11.43
CA GLN A 256 -21.11 13.05 -10.81
C GLN A 256 -20.35 12.29 -9.70
N GLU A 257 -21.09 11.96 -8.65
CA GLU A 257 -20.60 11.09 -7.58
C GLU A 257 -21.08 9.65 -7.86
N TYR A 258 -20.18 8.67 -7.72
CA TYR A 258 -20.51 7.24 -7.91
C TYR A 258 -20.70 6.49 -6.58
N ARG A 259 -20.33 7.12 -5.46
CA ARG A 259 -20.57 6.62 -4.10
C ARG A 259 -21.69 7.38 -3.45
N SER A 260 -22.51 6.72 -2.64
CA SER A 260 -23.56 7.36 -1.87
C SER A 260 -22.99 8.26 -0.77
N ALA A 261 -23.80 9.19 -0.25
CA ALA A 261 -23.40 10.02 0.88
C ALA A 261 -23.11 9.20 2.13
N GLU A 262 -23.87 8.13 2.37
CA GLU A 262 -23.70 7.21 3.48
C GLU A 262 -22.37 6.45 3.40
N GLU A 263 -21.98 6.02 2.20
CA GLU A 263 -20.67 5.36 1.97
C GLU A 263 -19.52 6.33 2.23
N GLN A 264 -19.65 7.58 1.80
CA GLN A 264 -18.63 8.61 2.03
C GLN A 264 -18.51 8.95 3.52
N GLU A 265 -19.63 9.07 4.23
CA GLU A 265 -19.65 9.31 5.67
C GLU A 265 -19.03 8.13 6.44
N MET A 266 -19.37 6.89 6.07
CA MET A 266 -18.77 5.68 6.66
C MET A 266 -17.25 5.66 6.47
N ALA A 267 -16.75 6.04 5.30
CA ALA A 267 -15.31 6.13 5.04
C ALA A 267 -14.62 7.19 5.91
N GLN A 268 -15.31 8.30 6.22
CA GLN A 268 -14.77 9.31 7.15
C GLN A 268 -14.73 8.80 8.60
N GLN A 269 -15.80 8.12 9.05
CA GLN A 269 -15.89 7.59 10.42
C GLN A 269 -14.88 6.47 10.68
N LYS A 270 -14.50 5.72 9.63
CA LYS A 270 -13.52 4.62 9.69
C LYS A 270 -12.09 5.04 9.34
N ASP A 271 -11.75 6.32 9.49
CA ASP A 271 -10.40 6.82 9.25
C ASP A 271 -9.36 6.10 10.12
N PRO A 272 -8.38 5.39 9.55
CA PRO A 272 -7.43 4.59 10.31
C PRO A 272 -6.50 5.44 11.19
N LEU A 273 -6.11 6.64 10.74
CA LEU A 273 -5.29 7.55 11.54
C LEU A 273 -6.06 8.06 12.76
N LEU A 274 -7.30 8.51 12.56
CA LEU A 274 -8.15 9.00 13.65
C LEU A 274 -8.47 7.90 14.67
N ARG A 275 -8.78 6.69 14.19
CA ARG A 275 -9.06 5.53 15.04
C ARG A 275 -7.86 5.18 15.92
N LEU A 276 -6.67 5.11 15.35
CA LEU A 276 -5.46 4.79 16.12
C LEU A 276 -5.09 5.93 17.06
N HIS A 277 -5.22 7.19 16.63
CA HIS A 277 -5.01 8.35 17.49
C HIS A 277 -5.91 8.30 18.73
N ASN A 278 -7.22 8.13 18.53
CA ASN A 278 -8.19 8.04 19.64
C ASN A 278 -7.86 6.89 20.57
N HIS A 279 -7.52 5.72 20.05
CA HIS A 279 -7.12 4.57 20.85
C HIS A 279 -5.89 4.86 21.73
N ILE A 280 -4.87 5.53 21.18
CA ILE A 280 -3.65 5.92 21.90
C ILE A 280 -4.00 6.88 23.06
N VAL A 281 -4.82 7.90 22.76
CA VAL A 281 -5.20 8.93 23.74
C VAL A 281 -6.11 8.36 24.85
N GLU A 282 -7.15 7.63 24.49
CA GLU A 282 -8.11 7.02 25.43
C GLU A 282 -7.44 6.03 26.39
N ARG A 283 -6.41 5.33 25.91
CA ARG A 283 -5.63 4.36 26.72
C ARG A 283 -4.43 4.99 27.43
N ASN A 284 -4.18 6.29 27.24
CA ASN A 284 -3.00 6.98 27.76
C ASN A 284 -1.67 6.27 27.42
N LEU A 285 -1.56 5.72 26.20
CA LEU A 285 -0.37 4.98 25.77
C LEU A 285 0.79 5.90 25.47
N ILE A 286 0.51 7.08 24.90
CA ILE A 286 1.46 8.11 24.49
C ILE A 286 0.82 9.46 24.81
N THR A 287 1.61 10.44 25.28
CA THR A 287 1.06 11.76 25.60
C THR A 287 0.71 12.56 24.35
N THR A 288 -0.24 13.47 24.47
CA THR A 288 -0.71 14.31 23.35
C THR A 288 0.44 15.19 22.81
N GLU A 289 1.30 15.69 23.70
CA GLU A 289 2.45 16.53 23.33
C GLU A 289 3.42 15.76 22.39
N VAL A 290 3.66 14.47 22.66
CA VAL A 290 4.51 13.63 21.80
C VAL A 290 3.85 13.41 20.42
N LEU A 291 2.54 13.21 20.38
CA LEU A 291 1.81 13.06 19.12
C LEU A 291 1.81 14.35 18.30
N GLU A 292 1.63 15.51 18.94
CA GLU A 292 1.69 16.82 18.28
C GLU A 292 3.09 17.13 17.76
N GLN A 293 4.12 16.87 18.55
CA GLN A 293 5.50 17.03 18.11
C GLN A 293 5.81 16.16 16.90
N LEU A 294 5.40 14.90 16.92
CA LEU A 294 5.59 13.97 15.82
C LEU A 294 4.90 14.45 14.54
N ASP A 295 3.69 15.00 14.65
CA ASP A 295 2.97 15.56 13.50
C ASP A 295 3.70 16.76 12.90
N GLN A 296 4.22 17.66 13.76
CA GLN A 296 5.02 18.79 13.32
C GLN A 296 6.31 18.37 12.61
N GLU A 297 7.03 17.39 13.16
CA GLU A 297 8.28 16.87 12.57
C GLU A 297 8.01 16.22 11.21
N ILE A 298 6.97 15.39 11.09
CA ILE A 298 6.57 14.73 9.84
C ILE A 298 6.13 15.77 8.81
N THR A 299 5.33 16.76 9.20
CA THR A 299 4.88 17.83 8.31
C THR A 299 6.08 18.61 7.77
N GLN A 300 7.06 18.95 8.61
CA GLN A 300 8.29 19.61 8.18
C GLN A 300 9.13 18.72 7.25
N ALA A 301 9.20 17.42 7.51
CA ALA A 301 9.88 16.49 6.61
C ALA A 301 9.24 16.45 5.21
N VAL A 302 7.92 16.48 5.13
CA VAL A 302 7.19 16.55 3.85
C VAL A 302 7.45 17.89 3.13
N VAL A 303 7.49 19.01 3.85
CA VAL A 303 7.88 20.33 3.26
C VAL A 303 9.28 20.26 2.66
N LYS A 304 10.26 19.71 3.41
CA LYS A 304 11.62 19.51 2.91
C LYS A 304 11.69 18.59 1.69
N ALA A 305 10.86 17.56 1.64
CA ALA A 305 10.77 16.68 0.47
C ALA A 305 10.31 17.44 -0.79
N VAL A 306 9.37 18.37 -0.66
CA VAL A 306 8.95 19.24 -1.77
C VAL A 306 10.08 20.19 -2.20
N GLU A 307 10.79 20.78 -1.24
CA GLU A 307 11.94 21.66 -1.54
C GLU A 307 13.07 20.88 -2.24
N PHE A 308 13.38 19.67 -1.76
CA PHE A 308 14.33 18.75 -2.39
C PHE A 308 13.93 18.45 -3.83
N ALA A 309 12.67 18.07 -4.07
CA ALA A 309 12.17 17.77 -5.41
C ALA A 309 12.28 18.98 -6.35
N ARG A 310 11.90 20.16 -5.89
CA ARG A 310 11.98 21.41 -6.68
C ARG A 310 13.40 21.83 -7.02
N SER A 311 14.35 21.59 -6.12
CA SER A 311 15.77 21.91 -6.33
C SER A 311 16.52 20.83 -7.12
N SER A 312 15.92 19.67 -7.32
CA SER A 312 16.50 18.56 -8.05
C SER A 312 16.54 18.82 -9.56
N PRO A 313 17.59 18.35 -10.27
CA PRO A 313 17.69 18.53 -11.71
C PRO A 313 16.64 17.72 -12.46
N ASP A 314 16.26 18.20 -13.63
CA ASP A 314 15.51 17.41 -14.59
C ASP A 314 16.38 16.29 -15.18
N PRO A 315 15.80 15.16 -15.60
CA PRO A 315 16.53 14.13 -16.33
C PRO A 315 17.14 14.67 -17.63
N ALA A 316 18.38 14.27 -17.92
CA ALA A 316 18.97 14.60 -19.22
C ALA A 316 18.16 13.96 -20.36
N VAL A 317 18.05 14.62 -21.51
CA VAL A 317 17.28 14.11 -22.65
C VAL A 317 17.82 12.75 -23.11
N GLU A 318 19.13 12.57 -23.06
CA GLU A 318 19.81 11.33 -23.43
C GLU A 318 19.45 10.15 -22.53
N SER A 319 18.99 10.42 -21.30
CA SER A 319 18.61 9.39 -20.34
C SER A 319 17.39 8.55 -20.79
N ILE A 320 16.67 8.97 -21.83
CA ILE A 320 15.57 8.18 -22.40
C ILE A 320 16.07 6.83 -22.99
N TYR A 321 17.35 6.74 -23.34
CA TYR A 321 17.97 5.51 -23.86
C TYR A 321 18.62 4.65 -22.77
N GLU A 322 18.67 5.15 -21.53
CA GLU A 322 19.19 4.41 -20.37
C GLU A 322 18.13 3.49 -19.79
N ASP A 323 18.58 2.46 -19.08
CA ASP A 323 17.73 1.50 -18.34
C ASP A 323 16.72 0.74 -19.24
N MET A 324 16.97 0.68 -20.55
CA MET A 324 16.15 -0.06 -21.50
C MET A 324 16.50 -1.55 -21.57
N TRP A 325 17.76 -1.87 -21.25
CA TRP A 325 18.33 -3.22 -21.32
C TRP A 325 19.24 -3.43 -20.12
N ALA A 326 19.25 -4.67 -19.61
CA ALA A 326 20.13 -5.10 -18.51
C ALA A 326 21.56 -5.37 -19.02
#